data_cd6cfcd2331dfd86bd6ba2e7e6d20702
#
_entry.id   cd6cfcd2331dfd86bd6ba2e7e6d20702
#
_cell.length_a   1.000
_cell.length_b   1.000
_cell.length_c   1.000
_cell.angle_alpha   90.00
_cell.angle_beta   90.00
_cell.angle_gamma   90.00
#
_symmetry.space_group_name_H-M   'P 1'
#
loop_
_entity.id
_entity.type
_entity.pdbx_description
1 polymer ?
#
loop_
_entity_poly.entity_id
_entity_poly.type
_entity_poly.pdbx_seq_one_letter_code
_entity_poly.pdbx_strand_id
1 'polypeptide(L)'
;MNEKHDITRRQFAKAGLAVAAMPMFYTKGVWASNDFTNNPGNSSTVTLGFNVPQTGAYADEGADELRAFKLAVKHLNGEGDSGLMNTMKPMNLKGNGILGKKVTYVTGDTQTKSDAARASAKRMIEKDGVVMFSGGSSSGVAIAVQGLAQELGVIFMAGLTHSNDTTGKDKRRYGFR
;
A
#
# COMPACT_ATOMS: atom_id res chain seq x y z
N MET A 1 -28.70 55.31 13.28
CA MET A 1 -27.41 55.74 12.70
C MET A 1 -26.64 54.49 12.38
N ASN A 2 -26.51 54.17 11.09
CA ASN A 2 -25.86 52.96 10.60
C ASN A 2 -24.44 53.36 10.16
N GLU A 3 -23.42 53.07 10.97
CA GLU A 3 -22.04 53.24 10.58
C GLU A 3 -21.67 52.14 9.58
N LYS A 4 -21.51 52.53 8.30
CA LYS A 4 -20.86 51.69 7.30
C LYS A 4 -19.38 51.71 7.59
N HIS A 5 -18.85 50.58 8.06
CA HIS A 5 -17.40 50.36 8.11
C HIS A 5 -16.89 50.15 6.67
N ASP A 6 -16.38 51.24 6.10
CA ASP A 6 -15.62 51.18 4.85
C ASP A 6 -14.27 50.48 5.08
N ILE A 7 -14.17 49.27 4.60
CA ILE A 7 -12.90 48.51 4.62
C ILE A 7 -11.95 49.18 3.59
N THR A 8 -10.84 49.75 4.07
CA THR A 8 -9.87 50.38 3.22
C THR A 8 -9.14 49.37 2.31
N ARG A 9 -8.73 49.81 1.09
CA ARG A 9 -7.95 48.97 0.14
C ARG A 9 -6.77 48.28 0.79
N ARG A 10 -6.17 48.89 1.82
CA ARG A 10 -5.03 48.37 2.57
C ARG A 10 -5.42 47.20 3.49
N GLN A 11 -6.63 47.24 4.05
CA GLN A 11 -7.19 46.15 4.85
C GLN A 11 -7.60 44.99 3.97
N PHE A 12 -8.11 45.26 2.76
CA PHE A 12 -8.44 44.24 1.76
C PHE A 12 -7.18 43.52 1.26
N ALA A 13 -6.09 44.23 1.03
CA ALA A 13 -4.81 43.65 0.63
C ALA A 13 -4.20 42.78 1.72
N LYS A 14 -4.34 43.14 3.01
CA LYS A 14 -3.88 42.34 4.14
C LYS A 14 -4.76 41.07 4.34
N ALA A 15 -6.07 41.17 4.14
CA ALA A 15 -6.98 40.03 4.17
C ALA A 15 -6.74 39.08 2.97
N GLY A 16 -6.49 39.64 1.76
CA GLY A 16 -6.15 38.89 0.56
C GLY A 16 -4.82 38.12 0.70
N LEU A 17 -3.81 38.68 1.34
CA LEU A 17 -2.55 38.00 1.65
C LEU A 17 -2.72 36.87 2.66
N ALA A 18 -3.59 37.03 3.65
CA ALA A 18 -3.90 35.95 4.61
C ALA A 18 -4.64 34.77 3.97
N VAL A 19 -5.56 35.06 3.03
CA VAL A 19 -6.31 34.03 2.29
C VAL A 19 -5.44 33.34 1.24
N ALA A 20 -4.49 34.05 0.62
CA ALA A 20 -3.53 33.43 -0.31
C ALA A 20 -2.47 32.55 0.39
N ALA A 21 -2.14 32.86 1.66
CA ALA A 21 -1.21 32.04 2.45
C ALA A 21 -1.86 30.79 3.05
N MET A 22 -3.17 30.82 3.33
CA MET A 22 -3.89 29.64 3.85
C MET A 22 -3.83 28.40 2.93
N PRO A 23 -3.98 28.50 1.59
CA PRO A 23 -3.83 27.33 0.73
C PRO A 23 -2.44 26.70 0.76
N MET A 24 -1.38 27.52 0.92
CA MET A 24 -0.01 26.98 1.00
C MET A 24 0.26 26.22 2.31
N PHE A 25 -0.32 26.66 3.41
CA PHE A 25 -0.22 25.90 4.67
C PHE A 25 -1.10 24.65 4.65
N TYR A 26 -2.27 24.72 4.03
CA TYR A 26 -3.16 23.56 3.87
C TYR A 26 -2.58 22.51 2.91
N THR A 27 -1.94 22.94 1.82
CA THR A 27 -1.27 22.02 0.90
C THR A 27 -0.01 21.40 1.53
N LYS A 28 0.78 22.15 2.31
CA LYS A 28 1.90 21.57 3.05
C LYS A 28 1.44 20.59 4.15
N GLY A 29 0.33 20.86 4.83
CA GLY A 29 -0.26 19.97 5.83
C GLY A 29 -0.86 18.71 5.20
N VAL A 30 -1.50 18.83 4.04
CA VAL A 30 -2.13 17.69 3.31
C VAL A 30 -1.08 16.81 2.61
N TRP A 31 0.07 17.39 2.20
CA TRP A 31 1.18 16.62 1.59
C TRP A 31 2.23 16.17 2.60
N ALA A 32 2.22 16.72 3.80
CA ALA A 32 3.11 16.34 4.90
C ALA A 32 2.47 15.35 5.88
N SER A 33 1.18 15.06 5.78
CA SER A 33 0.61 13.89 6.43
C SER A 33 1.22 12.68 5.72
N ASN A 34 1.95 11.87 6.46
CA ASN A 34 2.39 10.56 6.02
C ASN A 34 1.12 9.72 5.76
N ASP A 35 0.52 9.88 4.56
CA ASP A 35 -0.67 9.12 4.15
C ASP A 35 -0.38 7.62 4.06
N PHE A 36 0.91 7.24 4.15
CA PHE A 36 1.36 5.86 4.15
C PHE A 36 1.76 5.44 5.56
N THR A 37 1.02 4.51 6.10
CA THR A 37 1.40 3.78 7.30
C THR A 37 2.66 2.95 7.00
N ASN A 38 3.52 2.82 8.01
CA ASN A 38 4.74 2.01 7.91
C ASN A 38 5.76 2.46 6.85
N ASN A 39 5.84 3.75 6.54
CA ASN A 39 6.92 4.25 5.71
C ASN A 39 8.28 3.78 6.27
N PRO A 40 9.10 3.06 5.49
CA PRO A 40 10.37 2.51 5.99
C PRO A 40 11.40 3.58 6.37
N GLY A 41 11.22 4.84 5.97
CA GLY A 41 12.09 5.95 6.35
C GLY A 41 13.59 5.59 6.22
N ASN A 42 14.33 5.68 7.33
CA ASN A 42 15.76 5.34 7.40
C ASN A 42 16.04 3.86 7.73
N SER A 43 15.00 3.00 7.82
CA SER A 43 15.22 1.56 8.00
C SER A 43 16.11 0.97 6.90
N SER A 44 16.94 -0.01 7.21
CA SER A 44 17.71 -0.78 6.22
C SER A 44 16.87 -1.84 5.49
N THR A 45 15.63 -2.06 5.93
CA THR A 45 14.74 -3.08 5.40
C THR A 45 13.40 -2.51 4.96
N VAL A 46 12.75 -3.19 4.01
CA VAL A 46 11.36 -3.01 3.62
C VAL A 46 10.64 -4.32 3.85
N THR A 47 9.56 -4.31 4.64
CA THR A 47 8.78 -5.51 4.95
C THR A 47 7.53 -5.57 4.07
N LEU A 48 7.39 -6.66 3.32
CA LEU A 48 6.21 -6.98 2.53
C LEU A 48 5.31 -7.99 3.26
N GLY A 49 4.01 -7.94 3.00
CA GLY A 49 3.05 -8.91 3.51
C GLY A 49 2.54 -9.84 2.41
N PHE A 50 2.47 -11.14 2.67
CA PHE A 50 1.85 -12.09 1.76
C PHE A 50 0.67 -12.75 2.46
N ASN A 51 -0.54 -12.25 2.16
CA ASN A 51 -1.78 -12.65 2.79
C ASN A 51 -2.55 -13.59 1.84
N VAL A 52 -2.14 -14.84 1.83
CA VAL A 52 -2.64 -15.88 0.92
C VAL A 52 -3.40 -16.96 1.68
N PRO A 53 -4.29 -17.71 1.03
CA PRO A 53 -4.92 -18.86 1.67
C PRO A 53 -3.89 -20.00 1.81
N GLN A 54 -3.39 -20.20 3.02
CA GLN A 54 -2.52 -21.33 3.35
C GLN A 54 -3.35 -22.53 3.80
N THR A 55 -4.59 -22.30 4.19
CA THR A 55 -5.62 -23.30 4.49
C THR A 55 -6.96 -22.89 3.85
N GLY A 56 -7.93 -23.81 3.82
CA GLY A 56 -9.25 -23.55 3.24
C GLY A 56 -9.37 -23.94 1.76
N ALA A 57 -10.40 -23.41 1.09
CA ALA A 57 -10.80 -23.89 -0.24
C ALA A 57 -9.76 -23.61 -1.34
N TYR A 58 -8.93 -22.59 -1.19
CA TYR A 58 -7.90 -22.20 -2.17
C TYR A 58 -6.47 -22.39 -1.64
N ALA A 59 -6.27 -23.40 -0.77
CA ALA A 59 -4.95 -23.63 -0.14
C ALA A 59 -3.86 -23.97 -1.17
N ASP A 60 -4.19 -24.72 -2.21
CA ASP A 60 -3.23 -25.11 -3.26
C ASP A 60 -2.79 -23.89 -4.08
N GLU A 61 -3.73 -23.07 -4.51
CA GLU A 61 -3.43 -21.82 -5.22
C GLU A 61 -2.63 -20.86 -4.32
N GLY A 62 -2.99 -20.76 -3.05
CA GLY A 62 -2.28 -19.92 -2.08
C GLY A 62 -0.86 -20.40 -1.83
N ALA A 63 -0.62 -21.71 -1.84
CA ALA A 63 0.72 -22.27 -1.72
C ALA A 63 1.60 -21.92 -2.95
N ASP A 64 1.02 -21.96 -4.15
CA ASP A 64 1.71 -21.58 -5.39
C ASP A 64 2.01 -20.07 -5.41
N GLU A 65 1.02 -19.25 -5.07
CA GLU A 65 1.17 -17.81 -4.96
C GLU A 65 2.27 -17.44 -3.97
N LEU A 66 2.30 -18.08 -2.81
CA LEU A 66 3.34 -17.84 -1.80
C LEU A 66 4.74 -18.25 -2.27
N ARG A 67 4.85 -19.36 -3.02
CA ARG A 67 6.14 -19.75 -3.64
C ARG A 67 6.64 -18.69 -4.62
N ALA A 68 5.75 -18.16 -5.45
CA ALA A 68 6.09 -17.08 -6.40
C ALA A 68 6.55 -15.81 -5.68
N PHE A 69 5.85 -15.38 -4.63
CA PHE A 69 6.25 -14.22 -3.84
C PHE A 69 7.61 -14.39 -3.17
N LYS A 70 7.86 -15.56 -2.57
CA LYS A 70 9.17 -15.87 -1.97
C LYS A 70 10.30 -15.85 -2.99
N LEU A 71 10.05 -16.38 -4.19
CA LEU A 71 11.02 -16.32 -5.30
C LEU A 71 11.29 -14.88 -5.72
N ALA A 72 10.26 -14.06 -5.86
CA ALA A 72 10.40 -12.65 -6.19
C ALA A 72 11.24 -11.89 -5.15
N VAL A 73 11.03 -12.14 -3.86
CA VAL A 73 11.85 -11.53 -2.79
C VAL A 73 13.31 -11.94 -2.89
N LYS A 74 13.60 -13.22 -3.16
CA LYS A 74 14.98 -13.69 -3.38
C LYS A 74 15.64 -12.93 -4.54
N HIS A 75 14.94 -12.82 -5.67
CA HIS A 75 15.46 -12.10 -6.83
C HIS A 75 15.68 -10.61 -6.53
N LEU A 76 14.74 -9.94 -5.84
CA LEU A 76 14.90 -8.54 -5.45
C LEU A 76 16.15 -8.34 -4.58
N ASN A 77 16.45 -9.27 -3.69
CA ASN A 77 17.63 -9.22 -2.83
C ASN A 77 18.94 -9.70 -3.50
N GLY A 78 18.89 -10.11 -4.78
CA GLY A 78 20.05 -10.65 -5.49
C GLY A 78 20.39 -12.09 -5.08
N GLU A 79 19.46 -12.78 -4.45
CA GLU A 79 19.62 -14.19 -4.05
C GLU A 79 19.01 -15.10 -5.13
N GLY A 80 19.65 -16.23 -5.43
CA GLY A 80 19.16 -17.22 -6.39
C GLY A 80 19.77 -17.10 -7.78
N ASP A 81 19.22 -17.85 -8.74
CA ASP A 81 19.69 -17.84 -10.11
C ASP A 81 19.46 -16.48 -10.76
N SER A 82 20.56 -15.77 -11.02
CA SER A 82 20.55 -14.47 -11.66
C SER A 82 20.14 -14.51 -13.15
N GLY A 83 19.99 -15.71 -13.73
CA GLY A 83 19.66 -15.88 -15.16
C GLY A 83 18.38 -15.17 -15.55
N LEU A 84 17.29 -15.40 -14.82
CA LEU A 84 15.99 -14.75 -15.09
C LEU A 84 16.09 -13.23 -14.92
N MET A 85 16.73 -12.74 -13.85
CA MET A 85 16.91 -11.31 -13.60
C MET A 85 17.77 -10.63 -14.66
N ASN A 86 18.77 -11.34 -15.21
CA ASN A 86 19.57 -10.84 -16.32
C ASN A 86 18.77 -10.69 -17.62
N THR A 87 17.78 -11.53 -17.84
CA THR A 87 16.88 -11.43 -19.01
C THR A 87 15.86 -10.30 -18.86
N MET A 88 15.57 -9.86 -17.64
CA MET A 88 14.64 -8.77 -17.31
C MET A 88 15.30 -7.40 -17.21
N LYS A 89 16.42 -7.20 -17.87
CA LYS A 89 17.18 -5.93 -17.91
C LYS A 89 16.34 -4.65 -18.07
N PRO A 90 15.24 -4.65 -18.88
CA PRO A 90 14.41 -3.46 -19.01
C PRO A 90 13.79 -2.97 -17.70
N MET A 91 13.63 -3.83 -16.71
CA MET A 91 13.06 -3.47 -15.41
C MET A 91 14.08 -2.86 -14.44
N ASN A 92 15.34 -2.73 -14.83
CA ASN A 92 16.42 -2.13 -14.03
C ASN A 92 16.53 -2.70 -12.60
N LEU A 93 16.19 -3.97 -12.42
CA LEU A 93 16.30 -4.67 -11.15
C LEU A 93 17.78 -5.02 -10.91
N LYS A 94 18.35 -4.45 -9.85
CA LYS A 94 19.79 -4.57 -9.56
C LYS A 94 20.11 -5.64 -8.50
N GLY A 95 19.09 -6.35 -7.99
CA GLY A 95 19.28 -7.35 -6.93
C GLY A 95 19.77 -6.77 -5.60
N ASN A 96 19.51 -5.50 -5.35
CA ASN A 96 19.88 -4.80 -4.11
C ASN A 96 18.66 -4.38 -3.27
N GLY A 97 17.58 -5.12 -3.38
CA GLY A 97 16.33 -4.87 -2.70
C GLY A 97 15.47 -3.78 -3.36
N ILE A 98 14.61 -3.14 -2.58
CA ILE A 98 13.75 -2.02 -2.98
C ILE A 98 14.35 -0.73 -2.44
N LEU A 99 14.61 0.24 -3.31
CA LEU A 99 15.26 1.50 -2.97
C LEU A 99 16.60 1.32 -2.21
N GLY A 100 17.34 0.27 -2.53
CA GLY A 100 18.59 -0.08 -1.84
C GLY A 100 18.41 -0.67 -0.44
N LYS A 101 17.20 -1.02 -0.05
CA LYS A 101 16.86 -1.63 1.24
C LYS A 101 16.58 -3.12 1.06
N LYS A 102 17.08 -3.95 1.96
CA LYS A 102 16.79 -5.39 1.94
C LYS A 102 15.27 -5.63 2.08
N VAL A 103 14.74 -6.50 1.23
CA VAL A 103 13.33 -6.91 1.30
C VAL A 103 13.20 -8.06 2.28
N THR A 104 12.33 -7.88 3.27
CA THR A 104 11.85 -8.93 4.18
C THR A 104 10.37 -9.17 3.95
N TYR A 105 9.83 -10.25 4.47
CA TYR A 105 8.40 -10.52 4.35
C TYR A 105 7.85 -11.25 5.56
N VAL A 106 6.55 -11.06 5.76
CA VAL A 106 5.72 -11.85 6.69
C VAL A 106 4.55 -12.46 5.94
N THR A 107 3.97 -13.52 6.48
CA THR A 107 2.85 -14.21 5.85
C THR A 107 1.61 -14.20 6.73
N GLY A 108 0.45 -14.19 6.10
CA GLY A 108 -0.85 -14.36 6.72
C GLY A 108 -1.62 -15.49 6.04
N ASP A 109 -2.47 -16.16 6.80
CA ASP A 109 -3.40 -17.16 6.26
C ASP A 109 -4.79 -16.54 6.17
N THR A 110 -5.32 -16.43 4.95
CA THR A 110 -6.67 -15.90 4.74
C THR A 110 -7.75 -16.96 5.00
N GLN A 111 -7.39 -18.23 5.04
CA GLN A 111 -8.34 -19.37 5.13
C GLN A 111 -9.46 -19.31 4.06
N THR A 112 -9.26 -18.55 2.99
CA THR A 112 -10.29 -18.20 1.99
C THR A 112 -11.52 -17.49 2.62
N LYS A 113 -11.34 -16.83 3.79
CA LYS A 113 -12.39 -16.14 4.54
C LYS A 113 -12.03 -14.66 4.73
N SER A 114 -12.99 -13.78 4.49
CA SER A 114 -12.77 -12.31 4.59
C SER A 114 -12.35 -11.88 5.98
N ASP A 115 -12.94 -12.42 7.04
CA ASP A 115 -12.62 -12.02 8.43
C ASP A 115 -11.21 -12.47 8.83
N ALA A 116 -10.83 -13.71 8.52
CA ALA A 116 -9.48 -14.22 8.77
C ALA A 116 -8.44 -13.40 7.98
N ALA A 117 -8.73 -13.09 6.73
CA ALA A 117 -7.88 -12.28 5.88
C ALA A 117 -7.70 -10.84 6.41
N ARG A 118 -8.77 -10.20 6.86
CA ARG A 118 -8.69 -8.87 7.50
C ARG A 118 -7.89 -8.90 8.80
N ALA A 119 -8.11 -9.91 9.64
CA ALA A 119 -7.40 -10.07 10.91
C ALA A 119 -5.88 -10.28 10.69
N SER A 120 -5.50 -11.15 9.76
CA SER A 120 -4.10 -11.41 9.43
C SER A 120 -3.43 -10.19 8.77
N ALA A 121 -4.09 -9.52 7.83
CA ALA A 121 -3.58 -8.30 7.21
C ALA A 121 -3.40 -7.18 8.24
N LYS A 122 -4.37 -6.97 9.13
CA LYS A 122 -4.28 -5.98 10.21
C LYS A 122 -3.07 -6.24 11.10
N ARG A 123 -2.86 -7.50 11.53
CA ARG A 123 -1.70 -7.88 12.32
C ARG A 123 -0.39 -7.54 11.60
N MET A 124 -0.27 -7.94 10.33
CA MET A 124 0.93 -7.68 9.53
C MET A 124 1.23 -6.17 9.42
N ILE A 125 0.19 -5.36 9.26
CA ILE A 125 0.34 -3.90 9.14
C ILE A 125 0.73 -3.29 10.49
N GLU A 126 0.00 -3.60 11.56
CA GLU A 126 0.14 -2.92 12.86
C GLU A 126 1.33 -3.45 13.69
N LYS A 127 1.68 -4.74 13.56
CA LYS A 127 2.73 -5.37 14.38
C LYS A 127 4.02 -5.59 13.62
N ASP A 128 3.93 -5.98 12.36
CA ASP A 128 5.09 -6.37 11.58
C ASP A 128 5.61 -5.23 10.66
N GLY A 129 4.92 -4.09 10.65
CA GLY A 129 5.35 -2.89 9.92
C GLY A 129 5.32 -3.04 8.39
N VAL A 130 4.39 -3.84 7.87
CA VAL A 130 4.25 -4.09 6.42
C VAL A 130 3.90 -2.80 5.69
N VAL A 131 4.67 -2.47 4.66
CA VAL A 131 4.46 -1.27 3.83
C VAL A 131 3.51 -1.51 2.65
N MET A 132 3.45 -2.75 2.20
CA MET A 132 2.58 -3.22 1.12
C MET A 132 2.31 -4.71 1.34
N PHE A 133 1.09 -5.15 1.03
CA PHE A 133 0.80 -6.57 1.05
C PHE A 133 0.09 -7.02 -0.23
N SER A 134 0.27 -8.30 -0.55
CA SER A 134 -0.32 -8.94 -1.72
C SER A 134 -1.00 -10.26 -1.34
N GLY A 135 -1.81 -10.79 -2.25
CA GLY A 135 -2.54 -12.03 -2.10
C GLY A 135 -4.02 -11.86 -2.42
N GLY A 136 -4.84 -12.61 -1.69
CA GLY A 136 -6.28 -12.53 -1.82
C GLY A 136 -6.89 -13.76 -2.45
N SER A 137 -6.37 -14.31 -3.54
CA SER A 137 -6.86 -15.46 -4.33
C SER A 137 -8.37 -15.44 -4.59
N SER A 138 -9.20 -15.33 -3.55
CA SER A 138 -10.66 -15.12 -3.65
C SER A 138 -10.98 -13.64 -3.85
N SER A 139 -11.81 -13.32 -4.85
CA SER A 139 -12.23 -11.94 -5.12
C SER A 139 -13.00 -11.30 -3.97
N GLY A 140 -13.83 -12.06 -3.26
CA GLY A 140 -14.54 -11.58 -2.07
C GLY A 140 -13.59 -11.21 -0.92
N VAL A 141 -12.55 -12.03 -0.72
CA VAL A 141 -11.47 -11.77 0.23
C VAL A 141 -10.69 -10.52 -0.18
N ALA A 142 -10.31 -10.40 -1.46
CA ALA A 142 -9.58 -9.25 -1.97
C ALA A 142 -10.35 -7.93 -1.76
N ILE A 143 -11.65 -7.89 -2.02
CA ILE A 143 -12.49 -6.71 -1.77
C ILE A 143 -12.50 -6.36 -0.28
N ALA A 144 -12.59 -7.34 0.60
CA ALA A 144 -12.60 -7.11 2.04
C ALA A 144 -11.27 -6.55 2.57
N VAL A 145 -10.13 -7.11 2.14
CA VAL A 145 -8.80 -6.63 2.57
C VAL A 145 -8.41 -5.32 1.90
N GLN A 146 -8.89 -5.05 0.68
CA GLN A 146 -8.75 -3.77 0.01
C GLN A 146 -9.44 -2.64 0.79
N GLY A 147 -10.61 -2.92 1.38
CA GLY A 147 -11.28 -2.01 2.31
C GLY A 147 -10.39 -1.69 3.53
N LEU A 148 -9.80 -2.71 4.15
CA LEU A 148 -8.86 -2.54 5.26
C LEU A 148 -7.60 -1.76 4.84
N ALA A 149 -7.06 -2.04 3.67
CA ALA A 149 -5.90 -1.32 3.13
C ALA A 149 -6.18 0.18 3.00
N GLN A 150 -7.40 0.54 2.56
CA GLN A 150 -7.85 1.93 2.51
C GLN A 150 -8.00 2.55 3.91
N GLU A 151 -8.53 1.82 4.88
CA GLU A 151 -8.69 2.28 6.26
C GLU A 151 -7.33 2.56 6.93
N LEU A 152 -6.33 1.73 6.66
CA LEU A 152 -5.02 1.79 7.30
C LEU A 152 -3.94 2.50 6.46
N GLY A 153 -4.25 2.97 5.25
CA GLY A 153 -3.29 3.69 4.40
C GLY A 153 -2.12 2.82 3.92
N VAL A 154 -2.36 1.55 3.60
CA VAL A 154 -1.34 0.59 3.14
C VAL A 154 -1.70 0.05 1.77
N ILE A 155 -0.73 -0.07 0.87
CA ILE A 155 -0.96 -0.59 -0.48
C ILE A 155 -1.32 -2.08 -0.43
N PHE A 156 -2.40 -2.44 -1.11
CA PHE A 156 -2.79 -3.82 -1.40
C PHE A 156 -2.71 -4.10 -2.91
N MET A 157 -1.99 -5.14 -3.28
CA MET A 157 -1.93 -5.66 -4.64
C MET A 157 -2.67 -7.01 -4.68
N ALA A 158 -3.81 -7.05 -5.32
CA ALA A 158 -4.57 -8.27 -5.51
C ALA A 158 -3.81 -9.22 -6.47
N GLY A 159 -3.55 -10.44 -6.00
CA GLY A 159 -2.85 -11.47 -6.76
C GLY A 159 -3.78 -12.21 -7.72
N LEU A 160 -4.17 -13.44 -7.40
CA LEU A 160 -4.97 -14.35 -8.24
C LEU A 160 -6.48 -14.03 -8.26
N THR A 161 -6.89 -12.80 -8.07
CA THR A 161 -8.32 -12.42 -8.06
C THR A 161 -8.85 -12.17 -9.47
N HIS A 162 -10.05 -12.64 -9.77
CA HIS A 162 -10.59 -12.62 -11.13
C HIS A 162 -11.69 -11.56 -11.35
N SER A 163 -12.34 -11.06 -10.27
CA SER A 163 -13.44 -10.10 -10.42
C SER A 163 -12.96 -8.71 -10.84
N ASN A 164 -13.59 -8.16 -11.86
CA ASN A 164 -13.39 -6.77 -12.26
C ASN A 164 -13.88 -5.76 -11.19
N ASP A 165 -14.69 -6.21 -10.24
CA ASP A 165 -15.21 -5.36 -9.17
C ASP A 165 -14.11 -4.78 -8.30
N THR A 166 -12.98 -5.49 -8.12
CA THR A 166 -11.84 -5.01 -7.33
C THR A 166 -11.26 -3.69 -7.83
N THR A 167 -11.25 -3.47 -9.13
CA THR A 167 -10.80 -2.21 -9.75
C THR A 167 -11.94 -1.41 -10.36
N GLY A 168 -13.17 -1.94 -10.31
CA GLY A 168 -14.41 -1.31 -10.77
C GLY A 168 -15.22 -0.69 -9.63
N LYS A 169 -16.39 -1.27 -9.35
CA LYS A 169 -17.36 -0.71 -8.38
C LYS A 169 -16.82 -0.67 -6.93
N ASP A 170 -15.97 -1.64 -6.56
CA ASP A 170 -15.41 -1.76 -5.21
C ASP A 170 -13.99 -1.18 -5.10
N LYS A 171 -13.52 -0.48 -6.13
CA LYS A 171 -12.18 0.12 -6.16
C LYS A 171 -11.89 0.97 -4.91
N ARG A 172 -10.63 0.93 -4.46
CA ARG A 172 -10.10 1.77 -3.38
C ARG A 172 -8.80 2.42 -3.84
N ARG A 173 -8.45 3.57 -3.24
CA ARG A 173 -7.24 4.32 -3.59
C ARG A 173 -5.96 3.50 -3.42
N TYR A 174 -5.91 2.65 -2.40
CA TYR A 174 -4.75 1.82 -2.08
C TYR A 174 -4.85 0.39 -2.60
N GLY A 175 -5.90 0.06 -3.36
CA GLY A 175 -6.12 -1.26 -3.95
C GLY A 175 -5.75 -1.29 -5.43
N PHE A 176 -4.93 -2.27 -5.79
CA PHE A 176 -4.46 -2.52 -7.17
C PHE A 176 -4.68 -3.99 -7.54
N ARG A 177 -4.73 -4.27 -8.87
CA ARG A 177 -4.85 -5.62 -9.41
C ARG A 177 -4.07 -5.73 -10.73
#